data_97b02d0b77018436dad5661af36ec277
#
_entry.id   97b02d0b77018436dad5661af36ec277
#
_cell.length_a   1.000
_cell.length_b   1.000
_cell.length_c   1.000
_cell.angle_alpha   90.00
_cell.angle_beta   90.00
_cell.angle_gamma   90.00
#
_symmetry.space_group_name_H-M   'P 1'
#
loop_
_entity.id
_entity.type
_entity.pdbx_description
1 polymer ?
#
loop_
_entity_poly.entity_id
_entity_poly.type
_entity_poly.pdbx_seq_one_letter_code
_entity_poly.pdbx_strand_id
1 'polypeptide(L)'
;MTPLILLHGIGTGPGAWGPQIEALSPEREVVAPDLVGAYASGWEAAVEEVRRLTNQHREVDLCGLSLGGLIALQIAAERSEAGERLIVCAAFRGLPPGLRRRVHAMAMLTRLMPRGFLHRQLVAEIPQPYRNRALAEIAPLGPGKLARLMRQAASARIDTKSIAARALVLCGDRDEANLRLARDLASGLPGSTFALVPEAGHVANLDNAEAFTGLVAEFLAS
;
A
#
# COMPACT_ATOMS: atom_id res chain seq x y z
N MET A 1 -8.98 -21.99 2.11
CA MET A 1 -9.29 -20.58 1.72
C MET A 1 -8.01 -19.93 1.25
N THR A 2 -8.09 -19.06 0.26
CA THR A 2 -6.96 -18.29 -0.25
C THR A 2 -6.44 -17.34 0.84
N PRO A 3 -5.14 -17.36 1.18
CA PRO A 3 -4.58 -16.46 2.18
C PRO A 3 -4.62 -15.01 1.70
N LEU A 4 -4.77 -14.07 2.64
CA LEU A 4 -4.74 -12.62 2.39
C LEU A 4 -3.43 -12.04 2.92
N ILE A 5 -2.65 -11.41 2.03
CA ILE A 5 -1.42 -10.72 2.41
C ILE A 5 -1.69 -9.21 2.43
N LEU A 6 -1.42 -8.58 3.59
CA LEU A 6 -1.62 -7.16 3.85
C LEU A 6 -0.29 -6.40 3.78
N LEU A 7 -0.12 -5.54 2.78
CA LEU A 7 1.11 -4.81 2.50
C LEU A 7 1.00 -3.35 2.97
N HIS A 8 1.78 -3.00 4.00
CA HIS A 8 1.76 -1.65 4.59
C HIS A 8 2.47 -0.60 3.72
N GLY A 9 2.13 0.67 3.93
CA GLY A 9 2.76 1.82 3.26
C GLY A 9 4.06 2.30 3.93
N ILE A 10 4.65 3.37 3.36
CA ILE A 10 5.73 4.11 4.01
C ILE A 10 5.16 4.82 5.23
N GLY A 11 5.91 4.83 6.33
CA GLY A 11 5.50 5.48 7.58
C GLY A 11 4.73 4.57 8.52
N THR A 12 4.45 3.33 8.10
CA THR A 12 3.81 2.29 8.92
C THR A 12 4.61 0.99 8.85
N GLY A 13 4.25 0.04 9.70
CA GLY A 13 4.69 -1.35 9.64
C GLY A 13 3.49 -2.30 9.71
N PRO A 14 3.70 -3.58 9.99
CA PRO A 14 2.62 -4.58 10.04
C PRO A 14 1.55 -4.24 11.09
N GLY A 15 1.90 -3.48 12.12
CA GLY A 15 0.96 -3.05 13.15
C GLY A 15 -0.17 -2.15 12.68
N ALA A 16 -0.02 -1.52 11.52
CA ALA A 16 -1.10 -0.73 10.90
C ALA A 16 -2.28 -1.59 10.42
N TRP A 17 -2.11 -2.90 10.33
CA TRP A 17 -3.15 -3.83 9.90
C TRP A 17 -3.88 -4.52 11.06
N GLY A 18 -3.61 -4.12 12.33
CA GLY A 18 -4.21 -4.72 13.51
C GLY A 18 -5.72 -4.90 13.42
N PRO A 19 -6.52 -3.84 13.14
CA PRO A 19 -7.98 -3.98 13.01
C PRO A 19 -8.43 -4.95 11.92
N GLN A 20 -7.75 -4.96 10.77
CA GLN A 20 -8.08 -5.86 9.65
C GLN A 20 -7.72 -7.31 9.97
N ILE A 21 -6.58 -7.54 10.64
CA ILE A 21 -6.19 -8.89 11.10
C ILE A 21 -7.23 -9.41 12.08
N GLU A 22 -7.60 -8.63 13.09
CA GLU A 22 -8.58 -9.02 14.09
C GLU A 22 -9.93 -9.42 13.46
N ALA A 23 -10.40 -8.61 12.50
CA ALA A 23 -11.71 -8.84 11.89
C ALA A 23 -11.72 -9.98 10.86
N LEU A 24 -10.65 -10.18 10.11
CA LEU A 24 -10.64 -11.12 8.97
C LEU A 24 -10.03 -12.48 9.29
N SER A 25 -9.18 -12.59 10.33
CA SER A 25 -8.52 -13.86 10.69
C SER A 25 -9.46 -14.98 11.15
N PRO A 26 -10.68 -14.72 11.69
CA PRO A 26 -11.60 -15.81 11.99
C PRO A 26 -12.06 -16.61 10.77
N GLU A 27 -12.02 -16.00 9.58
CA GLU A 27 -12.55 -16.61 8.35
C GLU A 27 -11.48 -17.02 7.35
N ARG A 28 -10.23 -16.55 7.50
CA ARG A 28 -9.13 -16.84 6.57
C ARG A 28 -7.76 -16.64 7.19
N GLU A 29 -6.75 -17.22 6.57
CA GLU A 29 -5.36 -16.88 6.89
C GLU A 29 -5.06 -15.43 6.46
N VAL A 30 -4.59 -14.59 7.39
CA VAL A 30 -4.23 -13.19 7.15
C VAL A 30 -2.78 -12.98 7.57
N VAL A 31 -1.95 -12.53 6.65
CA VAL A 31 -0.52 -12.29 6.87
C VAL A 31 -0.19 -10.83 6.60
N ALA A 32 0.42 -10.15 7.57
CA ALA A 32 0.95 -8.79 7.41
C ALA A 32 2.48 -8.83 7.60
N PRO A 33 3.27 -8.96 6.53
CA PRO A 33 4.72 -9.02 6.63
C PRO A 33 5.32 -7.68 7.06
N ASP A 34 6.45 -7.73 7.79
CA ASP A 34 7.27 -6.56 8.04
C ASP A 34 8.16 -6.28 6.82
N LEU A 35 7.80 -5.26 6.07
CA LEU A 35 8.53 -4.82 4.87
C LEU A 35 9.51 -3.67 5.13
N VAL A 36 9.64 -3.17 6.36
CA VAL A 36 10.47 -1.99 6.67
C VAL A 36 11.93 -2.22 6.31
N GLY A 37 12.48 -3.40 6.59
CA GLY A 37 13.83 -3.79 6.20
C GLY A 37 14.03 -3.81 4.69
N ALA A 38 13.06 -4.36 3.96
CA ALA A 38 13.05 -4.40 2.51
C ALA A 38 12.91 -2.98 1.91
N TYR A 39 12.04 -2.13 2.47
CA TYR A 39 11.92 -0.71 2.09
C TYR A 39 13.24 0.04 2.30
N ALA A 40 13.92 -0.22 3.40
CA ALA A 40 15.24 0.35 3.67
C ALA A 40 16.30 -0.08 2.63
N SER A 41 16.11 -1.23 1.99
CA SER A 41 16.96 -1.76 0.91
C SER A 41 16.54 -1.29 -0.48
N GLY A 42 15.34 -0.74 -0.65
CA GLY A 42 14.83 -0.12 -1.87
C GLY A 42 13.66 -0.88 -2.52
N TRP A 43 13.18 -0.35 -3.64
CA TRP A 43 12.01 -0.86 -4.35
C TRP A 43 12.14 -2.34 -4.76
N GLU A 44 13.22 -2.69 -5.44
CA GLU A 44 13.43 -4.07 -5.93
C GLU A 44 13.47 -5.09 -4.79
N ALA A 45 14.11 -4.72 -3.67
CA ALA A 45 14.15 -5.59 -2.50
C ALA A 45 12.76 -5.80 -1.87
N ALA A 46 11.93 -4.76 -1.88
CA ALA A 46 10.57 -4.84 -1.37
C ALA A 46 9.67 -5.69 -2.28
N VAL A 47 9.78 -5.53 -3.58
CA VAL A 47 9.06 -6.35 -4.57
C VAL A 47 9.49 -7.82 -4.46
N GLU A 48 10.80 -8.08 -4.36
CA GLU A 48 11.34 -9.44 -4.24
C GLU A 48 10.88 -10.14 -2.96
N GLU A 49 10.85 -9.44 -1.83
CA GLU A 49 10.35 -10.00 -0.58
C GLU A 49 8.88 -10.41 -0.69
N VAL A 50 8.04 -9.56 -1.29
CA VAL A 50 6.62 -9.90 -1.49
C VAL A 50 6.46 -11.01 -2.53
N ARG A 51 7.25 -11.02 -3.61
CA ARG A 51 7.25 -12.11 -4.60
C ARG A 51 7.59 -13.45 -3.95
N ARG A 52 8.61 -13.48 -3.09
CA ARG A 52 9.00 -14.69 -2.35
C ARG A 52 7.86 -15.20 -1.45
N LEU A 53 7.15 -14.29 -0.77
CA LEU A 53 6.00 -14.65 0.06
C LEU A 53 4.84 -15.18 -0.78
N THR A 54 4.49 -14.51 -1.86
CA THR A 54 3.37 -14.92 -2.71
C THR A 54 3.63 -16.25 -3.45
N ASN A 55 4.88 -16.52 -3.82
CA ASN A 55 5.27 -17.76 -4.49
C ASN A 55 5.18 -19.01 -3.58
N GLN A 56 4.97 -18.84 -2.27
CA GLN A 56 4.69 -19.96 -1.35
C GLN A 56 3.26 -20.48 -1.49
N HIS A 57 2.39 -19.75 -2.20
CA HIS A 57 0.98 -20.07 -2.36
C HIS A 57 0.65 -20.16 -3.85
N ARG A 58 -0.20 -21.14 -4.21
CA ARG A 58 -0.73 -21.23 -5.56
C ARG A 58 -1.63 -20.03 -5.89
N GLU A 59 -2.51 -19.68 -4.97
CA GLU A 59 -3.41 -18.55 -5.06
C GLU A 59 -3.23 -17.68 -3.82
N VAL A 60 -3.27 -16.35 -3.97
CA VAL A 60 -3.12 -15.39 -2.88
C VAL A 60 -3.94 -14.14 -3.16
N ASP A 61 -4.68 -13.68 -2.17
CA ASP A 61 -5.32 -12.37 -2.22
C ASP A 61 -4.34 -11.31 -1.67
N LEU A 62 -4.25 -10.17 -2.34
CA LEU A 62 -3.38 -9.06 -1.95
C LEU A 62 -4.19 -7.84 -1.54
N CYS A 63 -3.84 -7.24 -0.41
CA CYS A 63 -4.36 -5.94 -0.01
C CYS A 63 -3.19 -5.02 0.33
N GLY A 64 -3.07 -3.87 -0.35
CA GLY A 64 -1.96 -2.95 -0.15
C GLY A 64 -2.39 -1.50 0.01
N LEU A 65 -1.75 -0.81 0.97
CA LEU A 65 -1.90 0.63 1.21
C LEU A 65 -0.71 1.40 0.65
N SER A 66 -0.96 2.45 -0.14
CA SER A 66 0.06 3.39 -0.62
C SER A 66 1.23 2.65 -1.32
N LEU A 67 2.45 2.68 -0.79
CA LEU A 67 3.59 1.91 -1.31
C LEU A 67 3.30 0.40 -1.37
N GLY A 68 2.67 -0.16 -0.35
CA GLY A 68 2.23 -1.55 -0.34
C GLY A 68 1.23 -1.85 -1.47
N GLY A 69 0.37 -0.88 -1.79
CA GLY A 69 -0.54 -0.96 -2.93
C GLY A 69 0.19 -0.97 -4.28
N LEU A 70 1.26 -0.18 -4.43
CA LEU A 70 2.09 -0.22 -5.64
C LEU A 70 2.79 -1.57 -5.80
N ILE A 71 3.28 -2.16 -4.71
CA ILE A 71 3.92 -3.48 -4.73
C ILE A 71 2.87 -4.55 -5.05
N ALA A 72 1.68 -4.47 -4.44
CA ALA A 72 0.58 -5.38 -4.75
C ALA A 72 0.21 -5.36 -6.24
N LEU A 73 0.12 -4.16 -6.85
CA LEU A 73 -0.10 -4.00 -8.29
C LEU A 73 1.03 -4.63 -9.11
N GLN A 74 2.29 -4.43 -8.73
CA GLN A 74 3.43 -5.00 -9.42
C GLN A 74 3.41 -6.52 -9.40
N ILE A 75 3.15 -7.11 -8.23
CA ILE A 75 3.07 -8.57 -8.06
C ILE A 75 1.87 -9.14 -8.83
N ALA A 76 0.70 -8.48 -8.76
CA ALA A 76 -0.48 -8.92 -9.51
C ALA A 76 -0.26 -8.87 -11.04
N ALA A 77 0.52 -7.90 -11.54
CA ALA A 77 0.88 -7.82 -12.96
C ALA A 77 1.85 -8.95 -13.41
N GLU A 78 2.63 -9.50 -12.49
CA GLU A 78 3.55 -10.63 -12.73
C GLU A 78 2.85 -12.00 -12.57
N ARG A 79 1.72 -12.05 -11.87
CA ARG A 79 0.93 -13.25 -11.63
C ARG A 79 -0.30 -13.25 -12.53
N SER A 80 -0.54 -14.34 -13.23
CA SER A 80 -1.66 -14.46 -14.16
C SER A 80 -2.72 -15.47 -13.69
N GLU A 81 -2.71 -15.85 -12.41
CA GLU A 81 -3.64 -16.84 -11.86
C GLU A 81 -5.06 -16.26 -11.78
N ALA A 82 -6.00 -16.96 -12.42
CA ALA A 82 -7.40 -16.64 -12.31
C ALA A 82 -7.93 -17.02 -10.92
N GLY A 83 -8.72 -16.14 -10.29
CA GLY A 83 -9.32 -16.35 -8.97
C GLY A 83 -8.69 -15.56 -7.84
N GLU A 84 -7.53 -14.96 -8.04
CA GLU A 84 -6.92 -14.05 -7.07
C GLU A 84 -7.67 -12.71 -7.01
N ARG A 85 -7.64 -12.07 -5.84
CA ARG A 85 -8.23 -10.74 -5.60
C ARG A 85 -7.15 -9.75 -5.23
N LEU A 86 -7.27 -8.55 -5.78
CA LEU A 86 -6.37 -7.44 -5.55
C LEU A 86 -7.11 -6.27 -4.94
N ILE A 87 -6.74 -5.86 -3.73
CA ILE A 87 -7.26 -4.67 -3.08
C ILE A 87 -6.11 -3.65 -2.95
N VAL A 88 -6.31 -2.45 -3.47
CA VAL A 88 -5.31 -1.38 -3.36
C VAL A 88 -5.96 -0.09 -2.88
N CYS A 89 -5.34 0.53 -1.87
CA CYS A 89 -5.79 1.81 -1.33
C CYS A 89 -4.70 2.87 -1.50
N ALA A 90 -5.08 4.07 -1.93
CA ALA A 90 -4.19 5.22 -2.11
C ALA A 90 -2.97 4.90 -2.99
N ALA A 91 -3.18 4.11 -4.06
CA ALA A 91 -2.15 3.68 -5.02
C ALA A 91 -2.37 4.29 -6.41
N PHE A 92 -1.39 4.11 -7.30
CA PHE A 92 -1.43 4.60 -8.67
C PHE A 92 -0.70 3.65 -9.64
N ARG A 93 -1.05 3.66 -10.92
CA ARG A 93 -0.34 2.88 -11.96
C ARG A 93 0.91 3.58 -12.49
N GLY A 94 1.04 4.87 -12.24
CA GLY A 94 2.17 5.69 -12.63
C GLY A 94 1.87 7.17 -12.42
N LEU A 95 2.88 7.96 -12.06
CA LEU A 95 2.73 9.39 -11.84
C LEU A 95 2.82 10.19 -13.14
N PRO A 96 1.96 11.20 -13.35
CA PRO A 96 2.14 12.21 -14.39
C PRO A 96 3.53 12.87 -14.31
N PRO A 97 4.13 13.27 -15.44
CA PRO A 97 5.50 13.80 -15.45
C PRO A 97 5.75 14.98 -14.49
N GLY A 98 4.77 15.88 -14.35
CA GLY A 98 4.87 17.01 -13.42
C GLY A 98 4.91 16.57 -11.96
N LEU A 99 4.01 15.67 -11.57
CA LEU A 99 3.95 15.15 -10.20
C LEU A 99 5.18 14.29 -9.88
N ARG A 100 5.64 13.46 -10.82
CA ARG A 100 6.89 12.69 -10.68
C ARG A 100 8.09 13.59 -10.40
N ARG A 101 8.25 14.69 -11.15
CA ARG A 101 9.31 15.68 -10.90
C ARG A 101 9.22 16.28 -9.50
N ARG A 102 8.00 16.62 -9.04
CA ARG A 102 7.78 17.12 -7.67
C ARG A 102 8.19 16.10 -6.61
N VAL A 103 7.82 14.83 -6.78
CA VAL A 103 8.23 13.75 -5.85
C VAL A 103 9.75 13.58 -5.86
N HIS A 104 10.42 13.64 -7.01
CA HIS A 104 11.88 13.59 -7.08
C HIS A 104 12.55 14.77 -6.37
N ALA A 105 12.04 15.99 -6.53
CA ALA A 105 12.54 17.16 -5.82
C ALA A 105 12.31 17.03 -4.31
N MET A 106 11.13 16.59 -3.88
CA MET A 106 10.83 16.31 -2.48
C MET A 106 11.77 15.25 -1.88
N ALA A 107 12.06 14.19 -2.63
CA ALA A 107 13.01 13.16 -2.21
C ALA A 107 14.43 13.71 -2.00
N MET A 108 14.86 14.67 -2.83
CA MET A 108 16.15 15.35 -2.61
C MET A 108 16.14 16.15 -1.30
N LEU A 109 15.06 16.89 -1.01
CA LEU A 109 14.91 17.61 0.25
C LEU A 109 14.83 16.66 1.45
N THR A 110 14.11 15.57 1.32
CA THR A 110 13.99 14.52 2.35
C THR A 110 15.36 14.01 2.79
N ARG A 111 16.31 13.88 1.86
CA ARG A 111 17.68 13.42 2.16
C ARG A 111 18.43 14.33 3.15
N LEU A 112 18.07 15.61 3.19
CA LEU A 112 18.70 16.64 4.03
C LEU A 112 17.97 16.83 5.38
N MET A 113 16.80 16.19 5.56
CA MET A 113 16.01 16.38 6.77
C MET A 113 16.63 15.64 7.97
N PRO A 114 16.60 16.23 9.19
CA PRO A 114 16.92 15.49 10.39
C PRO A 114 16.00 14.29 10.57
N ARG A 115 16.56 13.13 10.94
CA ARG A 115 15.81 11.88 11.04
C ARG A 115 14.58 11.98 11.93
N GLY A 116 14.70 12.58 13.13
CA GLY A 116 13.57 12.71 14.05
C GLY A 116 12.45 13.62 13.52
N PHE A 117 12.78 14.65 12.74
CA PHE A 117 11.79 15.46 12.06
C PHE A 117 11.06 14.66 10.98
N LEU A 118 11.83 13.95 10.15
CA LEU A 118 11.28 13.09 9.09
C LEU A 118 10.31 12.05 9.65
N HIS A 119 10.71 11.33 10.70
CA HIS A 119 9.85 10.31 11.31
C HIS A 119 8.54 10.90 11.85
N ARG A 120 8.61 12.08 12.49
CA ARG A 120 7.39 12.78 12.96
C ARG A 120 6.46 13.15 11.79
N GLN A 121 7.02 13.60 10.66
CA GLN A 121 6.22 13.92 9.46
C GLN A 121 5.57 12.66 8.87
N LEU A 122 6.31 11.54 8.78
CA LEU A 122 5.78 10.29 8.24
C LEU A 122 4.59 9.73 9.02
N VAL A 123 4.59 9.91 10.35
CA VAL A 123 3.51 9.40 11.19
C VAL A 123 2.45 10.44 11.54
N ALA A 124 2.55 11.66 10.99
CA ALA A 124 1.64 12.76 11.34
C ALA A 124 0.17 12.45 11.01
N GLU A 125 -0.07 11.76 9.90
CA GLU A 125 -1.40 11.35 9.44
C GLU A 125 -1.91 10.06 10.11
N ILE A 126 -1.08 9.37 10.89
CA ILE A 126 -1.47 8.13 11.58
C ILE A 126 -2.28 8.48 12.82
N PRO A 127 -3.45 7.87 13.05
CA PRO A 127 -4.24 8.08 14.27
C PRO A 127 -3.45 7.79 15.54
N GLN A 128 -3.72 8.56 16.61
CA GLN A 128 -2.94 8.56 17.86
C GLN A 128 -2.65 7.18 18.46
N PRO A 129 -3.60 6.25 18.56
CA PRO A 129 -3.33 4.93 19.15
C PRO A 129 -2.22 4.14 18.47
N TYR A 130 -2.00 4.37 17.15
CA TYR A 130 -1.05 3.61 16.33
C TYR A 130 0.29 4.34 16.14
N ARG A 131 0.37 5.64 16.44
CA ARG A 131 1.51 6.51 16.10
C ARG A 131 2.82 6.08 16.77
N ASN A 132 2.79 5.73 18.05
CA ASN A 132 3.99 5.32 18.77
C ASN A 132 4.55 4.00 18.23
N ARG A 133 3.67 3.06 17.90
CA ARG A 133 4.04 1.79 17.27
C ARG A 133 4.66 2.03 15.90
N ALA A 134 4.02 2.84 15.06
CA ALA A 134 4.53 3.20 13.74
C ALA A 134 5.92 3.84 13.82
N LEU A 135 6.16 4.77 14.77
CA LEU A 135 7.49 5.37 14.99
C LEU A 135 8.56 4.32 15.32
N ALA A 136 8.24 3.31 16.12
CA ALA A 136 9.15 2.23 16.46
C ALA A 136 9.43 1.33 15.23
N GLU A 137 8.38 1.00 14.48
CA GLU A 137 8.47 0.16 13.29
C GLU A 137 9.33 0.80 12.18
N ILE A 138 9.15 2.11 11.91
CA ILE A 138 9.91 2.81 10.86
C ILE A 138 11.32 3.24 11.28
N ALA A 139 11.73 2.97 12.50
CA ALA A 139 13.04 3.36 13.00
C ALA A 139 14.24 3.01 12.05
N PRO A 140 14.25 1.90 11.30
CA PRO A 140 15.31 1.60 10.33
C PRO A 140 15.35 2.53 9.11
N LEU A 141 14.27 3.28 8.79
CA LEU A 141 14.19 4.15 7.62
C LEU A 141 14.85 5.49 7.90
N GLY A 142 16.08 5.67 7.41
CA GLY A 142 16.76 6.97 7.43
C GLY A 142 16.42 7.83 6.20
N PRO A 143 16.72 9.16 6.25
CA PRO A 143 16.38 10.09 5.19
C PRO A 143 16.89 9.68 3.80
N GLY A 144 18.12 9.19 3.71
CA GLY A 144 18.72 8.75 2.44
C GLY A 144 18.04 7.51 1.85
N LYS A 145 17.66 6.54 2.70
CA LYS A 145 16.94 5.33 2.29
C LYS A 145 15.54 5.67 1.81
N LEU A 146 14.83 6.50 2.56
CA LEU A 146 13.50 6.98 2.19
C LEU A 146 13.52 7.76 0.88
N ALA A 147 14.44 8.71 0.73
CA ALA A 147 14.58 9.50 -0.50
C ALA A 147 14.83 8.63 -1.74
N ARG A 148 15.64 7.56 -1.60
CA ARG A 148 15.84 6.58 -2.66
C ARG A 148 14.56 5.85 -3.00
N LEU A 149 13.86 5.31 -2.01
CA LEU A 149 12.62 4.57 -2.17
C LEU A 149 11.52 5.43 -2.83
N MET A 150 11.35 6.68 -2.38
CA MET A 150 10.42 7.63 -2.99
C MET A 150 10.67 7.83 -4.48
N ARG A 151 11.95 8.01 -4.89
CA ARG A 151 12.30 8.18 -6.31
C ARG A 151 12.01 6.93 -7.13
N GLN A 152 12.33 5.76 -6.58
CA GLN A 152 12.08 4.48 -7.25
C GLN A 152 10.57 4.25 -7.44
N ALA A 153 9.79 4.38 -6.35
CA ALA A 153 8.33 4.25 -6.40
C ALA A 153 7.68 5.27 -7.36
N ALA A 154 8.12 6.54 -7.35
CA ALA A 154 7.63 7.57 -8.27
C ALA A 154 7.95 7.28 -9.74
N SER A 155 8.97 6.48 -10.00
CA SER A 155 9.37 6.07 -11.36
C SER A 155 8.72 4.77 -11.81
N ALA A 156 8.06 4.04 -10.90
CA ALA A 156 7.36 2.80 -11.24
C ALA A 156 6.30 3.03 -12.33
N ARG A 157 6.19 2.06 -13.21
CA ARG A 157 5.21 1.98 -14.29
C ARG A 157 4.67 0.57 -14.30
N ILE A 158 3.43 0.44 -13.92
CA ILE A 158 2.79 -0.86 -13.78
C ILE A 158 1.84 -1.05 -14.96
N ASP A 159 2.02 -2.14 -15.68
CA ASP A 159 1.08 -2.52 -16.73
C ASP A 159 -0.17 -3.15 -16.11
N THR A 160 -1.14 -2.29 -15.82
CA THR A 160 -2.40 -2.74 -15.21
C THR A 160 -3.26 -3.58 -16.15
N LYS A 161 -2.97 -3.60 -17.46
CA LYS A 161 -3.71 -4.41 -18.43
C LYS A 161 -3.34 -5.89 -18.36
N SER A 162 -2.17 -6.22 -17.82
CA SER A 162 -1.74 -7.61 -17.60
C SER A 162 -2.34 -8.23 -16.34
N ILE A 163 -2.99 -7.43 -15.47
CA ILE A 163 -3.57 -7.91 -14.21
C ILE A 163 -4.87 -8.66 -14.51
N ALA A 164 -4.89 -9.96 -14.27
CA ALA A 164 -6.05 -10.84 -14.41
C ALA A 164 -6.92 -10.91 -13.15
N ALA A 165 -6.36 -10.55 -11.99
CA ALA A 165 -7.05 -10.58 -10.71
C ALA A 165 -8.26 -9.61 -10.71
N ARG A 166 -9.36 -10.01 -10.08
CA ARG A 166 -10.44 -9.05 -9.74
C ARG A 166 -9.89 -8.00 -8.80
N ALA A 167 -10.20 -6.74 -9.04
CA ALA A 167 -9.59 -5.66 -8.28
C ALA A 167 -10.61 -4.73 -7.60
N LEU A 168 -10.29 -4.32 -6.36
CA LEU A 168 -10.96 -3.25 -5.63
C LEU A 168 -9.96 -2.11 -5.42
N VAL A 169 -10.27 -0.94 -5.96
CA VAL A 169 -9.49 0.27 -5.76
C VAL A 169 -10.17 1.14 -4.71
N LEU A 170 -9.50 1.39 -3.60
CA LEU A 170 -9.99 2.19 -2.49
C LEU A 170 -9.24 3.53 -2.40
N CYS A 171 -9.92 4.54 -1.90
CA CYS A 171 -9.32 5.81 -1.49
C CYS A 171 -10.13 6.40 -0.35
N GLY A 172 -9.49 7.03 0.63
CA GLY A 172 -10.21 7.84 1.61
C GLY A 172 -10.90 9.03 0.93
N ASP A 173 -12.11 9.37 1.36
CA ASP A 173 -12.87 10.50 0.79
C ASP A 173 -12.24 11.87 1.07
N ARG A 174 -11.34 11.94 2.08
CA ARG A 174 -10.55 13.12 2.46
C ARG A 174 -9.11 13.10 1.90
N ASP A 175 -8.70 12.04 1.19
CA ASP A 175 -7.38 11.96 0.54
C ASP A 175 -7.40 12.64 -0.84
N GLU A 176 -7.59 13.96 -0.87
CA GLU A 176 -7.67 14.75 -2.10
C GLU A 176 -6.44 14.55 -3.01
N ALA A 177 -5.27 14.35 -2.42
CA ALA A 177 -4.01 14.19 -3.15
C ALA A 177 -4.00 12.93 -4.01
N ASN A 178 -4.59 11.83 -3.54
CA ASN A 178 -4.58 10.53 -4.22
C ASN A 178 -5.89 10.20 -4.93
N LEU A 179 -6.99 10.90 -4.63
CA LEU A 179 -8.32 10.59 -5.19
C LEU A 179 -8.32 10.54 -6.73
N ARG A 180 -7.68 11.52 -7.38
CA ARG A 180 -7.57 11.55 -8.85
C ARG A 180 -6.73 10.39 -9.38
N LEU A 181 -5.64 10.05 -8.70
CA LEU A 181 -4.75 8.95 -9.08
C LEU A 181 -5.43 7.59 -8.90
N ALA A 182 -6.21 7.42 -7.83
CA ALA A 182 -6.98 6.21 -7.57
C ALA A 182 -8.08 6.00 -8.63
N ARG A 183 -8.78 7.06 -9.03
CA ARG A 183 -9.77 7.01 -10.13
C ARG A 183 -9.13 6.67 -11.47
N ASP A 184 -7.94 7.25 -11.78
CA ASP A 184 -7.16 6.93 -12.98
C ASP A 184 -6.69 5.46 -12.96
N LEU A 185 -6.26 4.98 -11.80
CA LEU A 185 -5.90 3.56 -11.61
C LEU A 185 -7.12 2.66 -11.90
N ALA A 186 -8.26 2.92 -11.26
CA ALA A 186 -9.46 2.12 -11.45
C ALA A 186 -9.91 2.10 -12.92
N SER A 187 -9.88 3.25 -13.60
CA SER A 187 -10.24 3.32 -15.03
C SER A 187 -9.29 2.55 -15.94
N GLY A 188 -8.04 2.35 -15.52
CA GLY A 188 -7.01 1.65 -16.28
C GLY A 188 -6.81 0.19 -15.86
N LEU A 189 -7.57 -0.32 -14.89
CA LEU A 189 -7.48 -1.68 -14.37
C LEU A 189 -8.76 -2.45 -14.74
N PRO A 190 -8.69 -3.40 -15.69
CA PRO A 190 -9.87 -4.08 -16.22
C PRO A 190 -10.69 -4.77 -15.12
N GLY A 191 -12.02 -4.61 -15.17
CA GLY A 191 -12.92 -5.27 -14.22
C GLY A 191 -12.81 -4.80 -12.77
N SER A 192 -12.13 -3.68 -12.51
CA SER A 192 -12.01 -3.15 -11.15
C SER A 192 -13.29 -2.45 -10.68
N THR A 193 -13.53 -2.53 -9.37
CA THR A 193 -14.50 -1.72 -8.64
C THR A 193 -13.76 -0.59 -7.92
N PHE A 194 -14.32 0.63 -7.94
CA PHE A 194 -13.81 1.77 -7.17
C PHE A 194 -14.76 2.10 -6.03
N ALA A 195 -14.23 2.26 -4.82
CA ALA A 195 -15.01 2.69 -3.66
C ALA A 195 -14.26 3.72 -2.81
N LEU A 196 -15.02 4.59 -2.14
CA LEU A 196 -14.49 5.54 -1.17
C LEU A 196 -14.65 4.98 0.24
N VAL A 197 -13.61 5.14 1.05
CA VAL A 197 -13.70 4.91 2.50
C VAL A 197 -14.17 6.22 3.12
N PRO A 198 -15.37 6.25 3.73
CA PRO A 198 -15.92 7.47 4.28
C PRO A 198 -15.09 7.97 5.47
N GLU A 199 -15.04 9.28 5.65
CA GLU A 199 -14.35 9.96 6.75
C GLU A 199 -12.86 9.62 6.90
N ALA A 200 -12.21 9.14 5.85
CA ALA A 200 -10.83 8.68 5.86
C ALA A 200 -9.91 9.54 4.98
N GLY A 201 -8.69 9.76 5.45
CA GLY A 201 -7.57 10.34 4.71
C GLY A 201 -6.71 9.26 4.03
N HIS A 202 -5.39 9.51 4.02
CA HIS A 202 -4.43 8.63 3.33
C HIS A 202 -4.29 7.24 3.97
N VAL A 203 -4.39 7.16 5.30
CA VAL A 203 -4.25 5.90 6.06
C VAL A 203 -5.65 5.33 6.34
N ALA A 204 -6.43 5.15 5.28
CA ALA A 204 -7.85 4.85 5.37
C ALA A 204 -8.20 3.58 6.16
N ASN A 205 -7.31 2.59 6.18
CA ASN A 205 -7.44 1.36 6.96
C ASN A 205 -7.37 1.58 8.48
N LEU A 206 -6.87 2.74 8.93
CA LEU A 206 -6.83 3.14 10.35
C LEU A 206 -7.78 4.29 10.65
N ASP A 207 -7.98 5.22 9.71
CA ASP A 207 -8.85 6.39 9.89
C ASP A 207 -10.32 5.97 10.08
N ASN A 208 -10.78 5.00 9.26
CA ASN A 208 -12.08 4.36 9.41
C ASN A 208 -11.93 2.85 9.19
N ALA A 209 -11.41 2.18 10.20
CA ALA A 209 -11.08 0.76 10.12
C ALA A 209 -12.31 -0.12 9.86
N GLU A 210 -13.47 0.23 10.42
CA GLU A 210 -14.72 -0.51 10.23
C GLU A 210 -15.18 -0.45 8.77
N ALA A 211 -15.30 0.74 8.19
CA ALA A 211 -15.74 0.92 6.81
C ALA A 211 -14.74 0.29 5.83
N PHE A 212 -13.42 0.50 6.06
CA PHE A 212 -12.39 -0.12 5.22
C PHE A 212 -12.49 -1.64 5.25
N THR A 213 -12.58 -2.24 6.44
CA THR A 213 -12.66 -3.69 6.61
C THR A 213 -13.94 -4.26 6.00
N GLY A 214 -15.07 -3.57 6.16
CA GLY A 214 -16.35 -3.96 5.56
C GLY A 214 -16.26 -4.04 4.03
N LEU A 215 -15.69 -3.01 3.36
CA LEU A 215 -15.49 -3.00 1.91
C LEU A 215 -14.56 -4.14 1.44
N VAL A 216 -13.50 -4.40 2.19
CA VAL A 216 -12.58 -5.51 1.91
C VAL A 216 -13.27 -6.85 2.07
N ALA A 217 -13.99 -7.09 3.17
CA ALA A 217 -14.71 -8.33 3.46
C ALA A 217 -15.77 -8.63 2.40
N GLU A 218 -16.60 -7.64 2.04
CA GLU A 218 -17.62 -7.76 1.00
C GLU A 218 -17.01 -8.15 -0.35
N PHE A 219 -15.91 -7.49 -0.73
CA PHE A 219 -15.20 -7.80 -1.97
C PHE A 219 -14.57 -9.20 -1.96
N LEU A 220 -14.05 -9.65 -0.83
CA LEU A 220 -13.47 -10.98 -0.67
C LEU A 220 -14.52 -12.10 -0.64
N ALA A 221 -15.76 -11.80 -0.30
CA ALA A 221 -16.86 -12.74 -0.28
C ALA A 221 -17.57 -12.91 -1.65
N SER A 222 -17.38 -11.94 -2.56
CA SER A 222 -18.00 -11.93 -3.90
C SER A 222 -17.09 -12.64 -4.92
#